data_1be8d1e3266ae52f4bae9880b1c3437c
#
_entry.id   1be8d1e3266ae52f4bae9880b1c3437c
#
_cell.length_a   1.000
_cell.length_b   1.000
_cell.length_c   1.000
_cell.angle_alpha   90.00
_cell.angle_beta   90.00
_cell.angle_gamma   90.00
#
_symmetry.space_group_name_H-M   'P 1'
#
loop_
_entity.id
_entity.type
_entity.pdbx_description
1 polymer ?
#
loop_
_entity_poly.entity_id
_entity_poly.type
_entity_poly.pdbx_seq_one_letter_code
_entity_poly.pdbx_strand_id
1 'polypeptide(L)'
;TRADVQGKSKYTKYPFHISEYAHSMGNAGGGLADYWEAIESTNFYIGGAIWDWADQAFLHYDSIGQSKYYAYGGDFGDRPTDFTFCMNGVMFPDLTPKPEYYEVKKVYQNVGVKMLDNGEVEIFNKRYFNCLCDLDIRFSLWEDGKRIDSYFMPGMKIAPRTAKNV
;
A
#
# COMPACT_ATOMS: atom_id res chain seq x y z
N THR A 1 -1.70 -10.28 -12.27
CA THR A 1 -2.24 -11.18 -11.21
C THR A 1 -1.11 -11.87 -10.46
N ARG A 2 -1.39 -12.44 -9.26
CA ARG A 2 -0.43 -13.26 -8.50
C ARG A 2 0.19 -14.37 -9.37
N ALA A 3 -0.62 -15.01 -10.19
CA ALA A 3 -0.15 -16.06 -11.10
C ALA A 3 0.84 -15.53 -12.13
N ASP A 4 0.64 -14.32 -12.65
CA ASP A 4 1.57 -13.69 -13.59
C ASP A 4 2.92 -13.40 -12.94
N VAL A 5 2.91 -12.90 -11.71
CA VAL A 5 4.12 -12.67 -10.92
C VAL A 5 4.88 -13.98 -10.71
N GLN A 6 4.22 -15.02 -10.24
CA GLN A 6 4.84 -16.34 -10.02
C GLN A 6 5.30 -17.00 -11.33
N GLY A 7 4.56 -16.84 -12.41
CA GLY A 7 4.91 -17.40 -13.74
C GLY A 7 6.20 -16.85 -14.32
N LYS A 8 6.56 -15.60 -14.02
CA LYS A 8 7.78 -14.96 -14.50
C LYS A 8 9.06 -15.51 -13.87
N SER A 9 9.00 -16.17 -12.71
CA SER A 9 10.17 -16.73 -12.02
C SER A 9 11.03 -17.68 -12.87
N LYS A 10 10.45 -18.31 -13.88
CA LYS A 10 11.15 -19.25 -14.74
C LYS A 10 12.09 -18.61 -15.78
N TYR A 11 11.96 -17.32 -16.04
CA TYR A 11 12.52 -16.70 -17.24
C TYR A 11 13.49 -15.57 -16.98
N THR A 12 13.70 -15.14 -15.73
CA THR A 12 14.49 -13.95 -15.50
C THR A 12 15.84 -14.22 -14.85
N LYS A 13 16.90 -13.79 -15.54
CA LYS A 13 18.24 -13.61 -14.98
C LYS A 13 18.41 -12.24 -14.31
N TYR A 14 17.47 -11.33 -14.54
CA TYR A 14 17.56 -9.93 -14.18
C TYR A 14 16.45 -9.57 -13.21
N PRO A 15 16.65 -8.53 -12.38
CA PRO A 15 15.58 -7.96 -11.58
C PRO A 15 14.39 -7.58 -12.45
N PHE A 16 13.19 -7.85 -11.96
CA PHE A 16 11.95 -7.51 -12.63
C PHE A 16 11.14 -6.51 -11.82
N HIS A 17 10.69 -5.44 -12.46
CA HIS A 17 9.85 -4.40 -11.89
C HIS A 17 8.53 -4.34 -12.65
N ILE A 18 7.40 -4.24 -11.92
CA ILE A 18 6.09 -3.99 -12.53
C ILE A 18 5.97 -2.49 -12.74
N SER A 19 5.92 -2.04 -13.99
CA SER A 19 5.96 -0.60 -14.31
C SER A 19 4.78 0.17 -13.71
N GLU A 20 3.60 -0.47 -13.65
CA GLU A 20 2.40 0.08 -13.03
C GLU A 20 1.44 -1.04 -12.58
N TYR A 21 0.80 -0.85 -11.47
CA TYR A 21 -0.20 -1.76 -10.90
C TYR A 21 -1.14 -0.99 -9.95
N ALA A 22 -2.14 -1.69 -9.39
CA ALA A 22 -3.08 -1.13 -8.40
C ALA A 22 -3.81 0.14 -8.87
N HIS A 23 -4.25 0.16 -10.15
CA HIS A 23 -5.12 1.20 -10.68
C HIS A 23 -6.42 1.25 -9.88
N SER A 24 -6.68 2.36 -9.18
CA SER A 24 -7.86 2.55 -8.33
C SER A 24 -8.99 3.30 -9.05
N MET A 25 -9.21 2.97 -10.31
CA MET A 25 -10.25 3.57 -11.14
C MET A 25 -11.63 3.00 -10.79
N GLY A 26 -12.55 3.85 -10.37
CA GLY A 26 -13.89 3.44 -9.91
C GLY A 26 -13.77 2.51 -8.69
N ASN A 27 -14.23 1.28 -8.81
CA ASN A 27 -14.24 0.25 -7.75
C ASN A 27 -13.16 -0.83 -7.98
N ALA A 28 -12.10 -0.51 -8.72
CA ALA A 28 -11.10 -1.48 -9.16
C ALA A 28 -9.91 -1.67 -8.20
N GLY A 29 -9.83 -0.90 -7.12
CA GLY A 29 -8.75 -1.01 -6.14
C GLY A 29 -8.83 -2.30 -5.32
N GLY A 30 -7.68 -2.81 -4.87
CA GLY A 30 -7.58 -3.99 -4.02
C GLY A 30 -6.64 -5.07 -4.55
N GLY A 31 -6.37 -6.07 -3.70
CA GLY A 31 -5.52 -7.21 -4.04
C GLY A 31 -4.02 -6.89 -4.08
N LEU A 32 -3.59 -5.73 -3.59
CA LEU A 32 -2.18 -5.35 -3.53
C LEU A 32 -1.37 -6.29 -2.62
N ALA A 33 -1.99 -6.77 -1.56
CA ALA A 33 -1.38 -7.73 -0.64
C ALA A 33 -0.98 -9.03 -1.35
N ASP A 34 -1.81 -9.55 -2.26
CA ASP A 34 -1.51 -10.76 -3.02
C ASP A 34 -0.33 -10.57 -3.98
N TYR A 35 -0.21 -9.38 -4.59
CA TYR A 35 0.96 -9.03 -5.39
C TYR A 35 2.23 -9.03 -4.55
N TRP A 36 2.19 -8.40 -3.38
CA TRP A 36 3.37 -8.28 -2.53
C TRP A 36 3.76 -9.59 -1.87
N GLU A 37 2.81 -10.44 -1.50
CA GLU A 37 3.12 -11.81 -1.07
C GLU A 37 3.91 -12.56 -2.16
N ALA A 38 3.48 -12.45 -3.42
CA ALA A 38 4.17 -13.08 -4.54
C ALA A 38 5.54 -12.42 -4.82
N ILE A 39 5.65 -11.09 -4.75
CA ILE A 39 6.90 -10.33 -4.93
C ILE A 39 7.90 -10.72 -3.85
N GLU A 40 7.51 -10.69 -2.58
CA GLU A 40 8.39 -11.00 -1.43
C GLU A 40 8.80 -12.49 -1.38
N SER A 41 8.06 -13.38 -2.03
CA SER A 41 8.40 -14.80 -2.14
C SER A 41 9.48 -15.12 -3.17
N THR A 42 9.97 -14.13 -3.92
CA THR A 42 10.95 -14.32 -5.00
C THR A 42 12.20 -13.48 -4.79
N ASN A 43 13.30 -13.87 -5.44
CA ASN A 43 14.58 -13.16 -5.36
C ASN A 43 14.84 -12.21 -6.55
N PHE A 44 13.93 -12.16 -7.52
CA PHE A 44 14.14 -11.39 -8.75
C PHE A 44 13.15 -10.26 -8.92
N TYR A 45 11.99 -10.30 -8.27
CA TYR A 45 11.07 -9.17 -8.22
C TYR A 45 11.58 -8.10 -7.27
N ILE A 46 11.68 -6.88 -7.77
CA ILE A 46 12.11 -5.70 -6.98
C ILE A 46 10.97 -4.76 -6.63
N GLY A 47 9.73 -5.15 -6.95
CA GLY A 47 8.53 -4.39 -6.64
C GLY A 47 7.81 -3.86 -7.87
N GLY A 48 7.03 -2.80 -7.68
CA GLY A 48 6.27 -2.13 -8.73
C GLY A 48 5.93 -0.69 -8.36
N ALA A 49 5.36 0.04 -9.31
CA ALA A 49 4.85 1.39 -9.11
C ALA A 49 3.32 1.40 -9.14
N ILE A 50 2.71 1.99 -8.11
CA ILE A 50 1.26 2.20 -8.09
C ILE A 50 0.90 3.24 -9.15
N TRP A 51 -0.09 2.94 -9.97
CA TRP A 51 -0.67 3.89 -10.89
C TRP A 51 -2.14 4.14 -10.55
N ASP A 52 -2.49 5.25 -9.92
CA ASP A 52 -1.67 6.41 -9.65
C ASP A 52 -1.73 6.77 -8.16
N TRP A 53 -0.92 7.74 -7.74
CA TRP A 53 -0.96 8.19 -6.35
C TRP A 53 -2.20 9.01 -6.03
N ALA A 54 -2.54 9.97 -6.90
CA ALA A 54 -3.72 10.81 -6.76
C ALA A 54 -4.48 10.92 -8.09
N ASP A 55 -5.80 11.02 -8.01
CA ASP A 55 -6.62 11.33 -9.18
C ASP A 55 -6.16 12.61 -9.85
N GLN A 56 -6.03 12.57 -11.18
CA GLN A 56 -5.59 13.69 -11.98
C GLN A 56 -6.79 14.53 -12.42
N ALA A 57 -7.24 15.42 -11.55
CA ALA A 57 -8.38 16.32 -11.81
C ALA A 57 -8.14 17.69 -11.18
N PHE A 58 -8.81 18.70 -11.72
CA PHE A 58 -8.73 20.07 -11.26
C PHE A 58 -9.98 20.49 -10.50
N LEU A 59 -9.80 21.17 -9.37
CA LEU A 59 -10.94 21.74 -8.66
C LEU A 59 -11.59 22.83 -9.53
N HIS A 60 -12.86 22.64 -9.80
CA HIS A 60 -13.68 23.55 -10.59
C HIS A 60 -14.96 23.94 -9.83
N TYR A 61 -15.58 25.03 -10.25
CA TYR A 61 -16.86 25.49 -9.70
C TYR A 61 -17.91 25.52 -10.80
N ASP A 62 -19.15 25.26 -10.45
CA ASP A 62 -20.25 25.43 -11.37
C ASP A 62 -20.37 26.91 -11.81
N SER A 63 -21.14 27.16 -12.87
CA SER A 63 -21.31 28.49 -13.45
C SER A 63 -21.91 29.54 -12.49
N ILE A 64 -22.48 29.08 -11.39
CA ILE A 64 -23.12 29.92 -10.37
C ILE A 64 -22.17 30.07 -9.16
N GLY A 65 -21.06 29.31 -9.12
CA GLY A 65 -20.06 29.32 -8.04
C GLY A 65 -20.53 28.71 -6.71
N GLN A 66 -21.64 27.96 -6.72
CA GLN A 66 -22.24 27.39 -5.52
C GLN A 66 -21.75 25.98 -5.22
N SER A 67 -21.39 25.20 -6.25
CA SER A 67 -20.92 23.84 -6.09
C SER A 67 -19.53 23.68 -6.66
N LYS A 68 -18.67 22.99 -5.93
CA LYS A 68 -17.33 22.61 -6.38
C LYS A 68 -17.32 21.14 -6.80
N TYR A 69 -16.58 20.84 -7.84
CA TYR A 69 -16.35 19.47 -8.33
C TYR A 69 -14.95 19.32 -8.88
N TYR A 70 -14.51 18.10 -9.08
CA TYR A 70 -13.25 17.81 -9.73
C TYR A 70 -13.47 17.54 -11.21
N ALA A 71 -12.99 18.47 -12.05
CA ALA A 71 -13.09 18.40 -13.50
C ALA A 71 -11.95 17.60 -14.10
N TYR A 72 -12.25 16.73 -15.06
CA TYR A 72 -11.30 15.92 -15.80
C TYR A 72 -11.71 15.75 -17.26
N GLY A 73 -11.05 14.89 -18.02
CA GLY A 73 -11.22 14.76 -19.47
C GLY A 73 -12.67 14.79 -19.98
N GLY A 74 -12.97 15.72 -20.88
CA GLY A 74 -14.29 15.99 -21.43
C GLY A 74 -15.01 17.18 -20.78
N ASP A 75 -14.74 17.50 -19.52
CA ASP A 75 -15.35 18.63 -18.80
C ASP A 75 -14.95 19.99 -19.35
N PHE A 76 -13.80 20.05 -20.03
CA PHE A 76 -13.26 21.25 -20.67
C PHE A 76 -13.65 21.37 -22.15
N GLY A 77 -14.55 20.51 -22.64
CA GLY A 77 -14.97 20.48 -24.04
C GLY A 77 -13.97 19.79 -24.98
N ASP A 78 -12.93 19.17 -24.47
CA ASP A 78 -11.94 18.41 -25.20
C ASP A 78 -12.53 17.13 -25.80
N ARG A 79 -12.19 16.84 -27.06
CA ARG A 79 -12.61 15.63 -27.78
C ARG A 79 -11.55 15.24 -28.82
N PRO A 80 -11.18 13.95 -28.91
CA PRO A 80 -11.62 12.81 -28.07
C PRO A 80 -11.10 12.89 -26.64
N THR A 81 -11.71 12.14 -25.72
CA THR A 81 -11.30 12.03 -24.32
C THR A 81 -11.46 10.60 -23.83
N ASP A 82 -10.59 10.18 -22.91
CA ASP A 82 -10.66 8.88 -22.26
C ASP A 82 -11.47 8.92 -20.94
N PHE A 83 -12.23 9.99 -20.71
CA PHE A 83 -13.12 10.17 -19.54
C PHE A 83 -12.38 9.94 -18.20
N THR A 84 -12.80 8.92 -17.46
CA THR A 84 -12.31 8.60 -16.11
C THR A 84 -10.92 7.95 -16.09
N PHE A 85 -10.24 7.81 -17.21
CA PHE A 85 -8.96 7.09 -17.28
C PHE A 85 -7.83 7.78 -16.50
N CYS A 86 -7.99 9.03 -16.13
CA CYS A 86 -7.09 9.78 -15.24
C CYS A 86 -7.50 9.77 -13.75
N MET A 87 -8.64 9.12 -13.42
CA MET A 87 -9.20 9.04 -12.06
C MET A 87 -8.86 7.68 -11.43
N ASN A 88 -7.60 7.34 -11.36
CA ASN A 88 -7.08 6.03 -10.94
C ASN A 88 -6.13 6.08 -9.74
N GLY A 89 -6.12 7.22 -9.05
CA GLY A 89 -5.33 7.42 -7.84
C GLY A 89 -5.84 6.65 -6.63
N VAL A 90 -4.94 6.31 -5.71
CA VAL A 90 -5.30 5.81 -4.37
C VAL A 90 -5.74 6.92 -3.43
N MET A 91 -5.60 8.17 -3.86
CA MET A 91 -6.08 9.38 -3.20
C MET A 91 -6.97 10.18 -4.14
N PHE A 92 -7.89 10.97 -3.57
CA PHE A 92 -8.61 11.99 -4.32
C PHE A 92 -7.69 13.14 -4.76
N PRO A 93 -8.14 14.03 -5.66
CA PRO A 93 -7.29 15.15 -6.14
C PRO A 93 -6.83 16.11 -5.03
N ASP A 94 -7.56 16.20 -3.92
CA ASP A 94 -7.20 17.00 -2.74
C ASP A 94 -6.31 16.26 -1.74
N LEU A 95 -5.79 15.08 -2.14
CA LEU A 95 -4.97 14.19 -1.34
C LEU A 95 -5.69 13.57 -0.12
N THR A 96 -7.02 13.59 -0.11
CA THR A 96 -7.76 12.77 0.86
C THR A 96 -7.70 11.30 0.48
N PRO A 97 -7.46 10.38 1.44
CA PRO A 97 -7.31 8.96 1.14
C PRO A 97 -8.61 8.32 0.64
N LYS A 98 -8.50 7.54 -0.43
CA LYS A 98 -9.51 6.55 -0.80
C LYS A 98 -9.36 5.27 0.05
N PRO A 99 -10.35 4.36 0.08
CA PRO A 99 -10.24 3.11 0.83
C PRO A 99 -8.97 2.30 0.53
N GLU A 100 -8.54 2.25 -0.71
CA GLU A 100 -7.37 1.51 -1.20
C GLU A 100 -6.04 2.02 -0.60
N TYR A 101 -5.97 3.28 -0.22
CA TYR A 101 -4.81 3.85 0.45
C TYR A 101 -4.42 3.08 1.72
N TYR A 102 -5.40 2.59 2.47
CA TYR A 102 -5.14 1.87 3.72
C TYR A 102 -4.53 0.48 3.47
N GLU A 103 -4.90 -0.17 2.37
CA GLU A 103 -4.22 -1.39 1.93
C GLU A 103 -2.76 -1.09 1.54
N VAL A 104 -2.51 -0.03 0.75
CA VAL A 104 -1.16 0.43 0.40
C VAL A 104 -0.33 0.68 1.66
N LYS A 105 -0.87 1.43 2.62
CA LYS A 105 -0.21 1.70 3.90
C LYS A 105 0.15 0.42 4.65
N LYS A 106 -0.73 -0.56 4.66
CA LYS A 106 -0.51 -1.86 5.32
C LYS A 106 0.54 -2.70 4.60
N VAL A 107 0.43 -2.80 3.29
CA VAL A 107 1.31 -3.65 2.47
C VAL A 107 2.74 -3.12 2.44
N TYR A 108 2.90 -1.79 2.36
CA TYR A 108 4.21 -1.13 2.29
C TYR A 108 4.89 -0.94 3.66
N GLN A 109 4.31 -1.47 4.74
CA GLN A 109 4.96 -1.44 6.04
C GLN A 109 6.32 -2.14 6.01
N ASN A 110 7.31 -1.49 6.61
CA ASN A 110 8.66 -2.05 6.75
C ASN A 110 8.79 -3.09 7.87
N VAL A 111 7.70 -3.39 8.56
CA VAL A 111 7.65 -4.31 9.71
C VAL A 111 6.55 -5.33 9.47
N GLY A 112 6.92 -6.61 9.48
CA GLY A 112 5.98 -7.72 9.57
C GLY A 112 5.65 -8.03 11.02
N VAL A 113 4.39 -8.34 11.31
CA VAL A 113 3.95 -8.77 12.64
C VAL A 113 3.07 -9.99 12.47
N LYS A 114 3.39 -11.05 13.20
CA LYS A 114 2.63 -12.30 13.18
C LYS A 114 2.43 -12.81 14.59
N MET A 115 1.20 -13.15 14.95
CA MET A 115 0.89 -13.89 16.18
C MET A 115 1.25 -15.36 15.97
N LEU A 116 1.97 -15.94 16.91
CA LEU A 116 2.34 -17.36 16.92
C LEU A 116 1.36 -18.16 17.79
N ASP A 117 1.28 -19.47 17.54
CA ASP A 117 0.34 -20.36 18.24
C ASP A 117 0.63 -20.48 19.76
N ASN A 118 1.85 -20.20 20.18
CA ASN A 118 2.27 -20.16 21.59
C ASN A 118 1.95 -18.85 22.31
N GLY A 119 1.30 -17.90 21.62
CA GLY A 119 0.96 -16.58 22.16
C GLY A 119 2.05 -15.52 22.04
N GLU A 120 3.24 -15.87 21.55
CA GLU A 120 4.29 -14.90 21.22
C GLU A 120 3.95 -14.13 19.95
N VAL A 121 4.57 -12.95 19.80
CA VAL A 121 4.47 -12.14 18.59
C VAL A 121 5.82 -12.14 17.88
N GLU A 122 5.85 -12.67 16.67
CA GLU A 122 7.01 -12.53 15.80
C GLU A 122 7.01 -11.16 15.12
N ILE A 123 8.11 -10.44 15.23
CA ILE A 123 8.34 -9.16 14.55
C ILE A 123 9.46 -9.34 13.55
N PHE A 124 9.15 -9.16 12.27
CA PHE A 124 10.07 -9.30 11.15
C PHE A 124 10.45 -7.95 10.58
N ASN A 125 11.74 -7.67 10.47
CA ASN A 125 12.28 -6.48 9.82
C ASN A 125 12.32 -6.69 8.30
N LYS A 126 11.41 -6.04 7.56
CA LYS A 126 11.36 -6.09 6.09
C LYS A 126 12.41 -5.21 5.41
N ARG A 127 13.05 -4.29 6.13
CA ARG A 127 14.09 -3.41 5.59
C ARG A 127 15.31 -4.23 5.14
N TYR A 128 16.01 -3.76 4.12
CA TYR A 128 17.20 -4.41 3.59
C TYR A 128 18.50 -3.91 4.20
N PHE A 129 18.53 -2.68 4.71
CA PHE A 129 19.78 -2.01 5.11
C PHE A 129 19.77 -1.54 6.56
N ASN A 130 18.62 -1.21 7.12
CA ASN A 130 18.53 -0.60 8.44
C ASN A 130 17.85 -1.52 9.45
N CYS A 131 18.38 -1.51 10.71
CA CYS A 131 17.70 -2.16 11.83
C CYS A 131 16.37 -1.46 12.16
N LEU A 132 15.52 -2.08 13.00
CA LEU A 132 14.34 -1.44 13.59
C LEU A 132 14.66 -0.65 14.87
N CYS A 133 15.90 -0.24 15.06
CA CYS A 133 16.37 0.45 16.26
C CYS A 133 15.76 1.84 16.46
N ASP A 134 15.20 2.40 15.39
CA ASP A 134 14.54 3.69 15.33
C ASP A 134 13.02 3.61 15.61
N LEU A 135 12.50 2.43 15.86
CA LEU A 135 11.09 2.20 16.11
C LEU A 135 10.83 1.70 17.52
N ASP A 136 9.80 2.26 18.13
CA ASP A 136 9.22 1.77 19.37
C ASP A 136 7.99 0.91 19.07
N ILE A 137 7.73 -0.07 19.94
CA ILE A 137 6.57 -0.95 19.79
C ILE A 137 5.66 -0.80 20.99
N ARG A 138 4.38 -0.65 20.71
CA ARG A 138 3.33 -0.69 21.71
C ARG A 138 2.39 -1.84 21.41
N PHE A 139 2.23 -2.74 22.37
CA PHE A 139 1.20 -3.76 22.38
C PHE A 139 0.01 -3.26 23.18
N SER A 140 -1.20 -3.52 22.73
CA SER A 140 -2.43 -3.22 23.49
C SER A 140 -3.34 -4.42 23.39
N LEU A 141 -3.78 -4.90 24.56
CA LEU A 141 -4.76 -5.96 24.66
C LEU A 141 -6.15 -5.34 24.83
N TRP A 142 -7.09 -5.79 24.02
CA TRP A 142 -8.46 -5.30 24.01
C TRP A 142 -9.43 -6.44 24.21
N GLU A 143 -10.44 -6.23 25.04
CA GLU A 143 -11.56 -7.14 25.27
C GLU A 143 -12.85 -6.35 25.17
N ASP A 144 -13.79 -6.80 24.34
CA ASP A 144 -15.09 -6.13 24.11
C ASP A 144 -14.99 -4.63 23.84
N GLY A 145 -14.00 -4.21 23.06
CA GLY A 145 -13.78 -2.81 22.71
C GLY A 145 -13.13 -1.96 23.82
N LYS A 146 -12.77 -2.54 24.97
CA LYS A 146 -12.04 -1.88 26.06
C LYS A 146 -10.59 -2.35 26.07
N ARG A 147 -9.67 -1.39 26.17
CA ARG A 147 -8.25 -1.72 26.38
C ARG A 147 -8.04 -2.16 27.83
N ILE A 148 -7.64 -3.43 28.01
CA ILE A 148 -7.41 -4.02 29.33
C ILE A 148 -5.94 -3.99 29.74
N ASP A 149 -5.00 -3.97 28.75
CA ASP A 149 -3.57 -3.88 29.04
C ASP A 149 -2.81 -3.18 27.92
N SER A 150 -1.60 -2.72 28.23
CA SER A 150 -0.72 -2.07 27.28
C SER A 150 0.73 -2.19 27.72
N TYR A 151 1.58 -2.70 26.84
CA TYR A 151 3.01 -2.84 27.04
C TYR A 151 3.78 -2.01 26.01
N PHE A 152 4.84 -1.34 26.47
CA PHE A 152 5.70 -0.50 25.63
C PHE A 152 7.13 -1.04 25.65
N MET A 153 7.70 -1.21 24.46
CA MET A 153 9.06 -1.66 24.25
C MET A 153 9.80 -0.63 23.38
N PRO A 154 10.77 0.09 23.94
CA PRO A 154 11.58 1.04 23.20
C PRO A 154 12.62 0.33 22.35
N GLY A 155 12.87 0.84 21.16
CA GLY A 155 13.99 0.54 20.26
C GLY A 155 14.32 -0.95 20.09
N MET A 156 13.74 -1.62 19.12
CA MET A 156 14.05 -3.03 18.87
C MET A 156 15.29 -3.20 18.01
N LYS A 157 16.33 -3.83 18.56
CA LYS A 157 17.52 -4.22 17.79
C LYS A 157 17.23 -5.47 16.96
N ILE A 158 16.44 -5.30 15.88
CA ILE A 158 16.19 -6.35 14.89
C ILE A 158 16.95 -5.99 13.62
N ALA A 159 17.91 -6.83 13.25
CA ALA A 159 18.73 -6.63 12.06
C ALA A 159 17.88 -6.70 10.76
N PRO A 160 18.35 -6.13 9.64
CA PRO A 160 17.67 -6.24 8.36
C PRO A 160 17.38 -7.69 7.99
N ARG A 161 16.18 -7.95 7.46
CA ARG A 161 15.71 -9.26 6.99
C ARG A 161 15.76 -10.38 8.04
N THR A 162 15.67 -10.02 9.31
CA THR A 162 15.57 -10.99 10.43
C THR A 162 14.30 -10.79 11.23
N ALA A 163 13.93 -11.80 12.02
CA ALA A 163 12.81 -11.76 12.94
C ALA A 163 13.26 -11.88 14.40
N LYS A 164 12.38 -11.47 15.31
CA LYS A 164 12.52 -11.67 16.75
C LYS A 164 11.14 -11.92 17.36
N ASN A 165 11.05 -12.92 18.23
CA ASN A 165 9.86 -13.15 19.05
C ASN A 165 9.89 -12.30 20.31
N VAL A 166 8.72 -11.86 20.71
CA VAL A 166 8.46 -11.03 21.89
C VAL A 166 7.18 -11.46 22.58
#